data_9e781ee2ed5a3b9b073600a14b5928d7
#
_entry.id   9e781ee2ed5a3b9b073600a14b5928d7
#
_cell.length_a   1.000
_cell.length_b   1.000
_cell.length_c   1.000
_cell.angle_alpha   90.00
_cell.angle_beta   90.00
_cell.angle_gamma   90.00
#
_symmetry.space_group_name_H-M   'P 1'
#
loop_
_entity.id
_entity.type
_entity.pdbx_description
1 polymer ?
#
loop_
_entity_poly.entity_id
_entity_poly.type
_entity_poly.pdbx_seq_one_letter_code
_entity_poly.pdbx_strand_id
1 'polypeptide(L)'
;MSRYHTFVAAAAVILLLHVADETARAASLAVGFSVATSFDGPVIEGTTNLPDHAIVGVALTCQTPPNPNCGARNYVTARNGRFVADFSAAAWGVKPGQYQLRIWTPAASIEPASVQAVIGQHGENLAGKYVKPGLRKGETVVEFVSQVTIAKGSEPSSQENH
;
A
#
# COMPACT_ATOMS: atom_id res chain seq x y z
N MET A 1 58.83 -68.61 -2.98
CA MET A 1 57.73 -68.19 -2.10
C MET A 1 57.58 -66.69 -2.20
N SER A 2 56.61 -66.24 -3.04
CA SER A 2 56.40 -64.83 -3.38
C SER A 2 55.17 -64.36 -2.63
N ARG A 3 55.26 -63.34 -1.80
CA ARG A 3 54.15 -62.70 -1.08
C ARG A 3 53.75 -61.40 -1.82
N TYR A 4 52.57 -61.45 -2.45
CA TYR A 4 51.95 -60.25 -3.03
C TYR A 4 51.23 -59.51 -1.93
N HIS A 5 51.64 -58.27 -1.71
CA HIS A 5 50.88 -57.26 -0.88
C HIS A 5 49.91 -56.50 -1.79
N THR A 6 48.65 -56.73 -1.54
CA THR A 6 47.56 -56.05 -2.18
C THR A 6 47.33 -54.70 -1.46
N PHE A 7 47.62 -53.58 -2.09
CA PHE A 7 47.22 -52.27 -1.58
C PHE A 7 45.78 -52.00 -2.00
N VAL A 8 44.90 -51.85 -1.03
CA VAL A 8 43.54 -51.35 -1.21
C VAL A 8 43.59 -49.83 -1.08
N ALA A 9 43.41 -49.11 -2.20
CA ALA A 9 43.26 -47.68 -2.21
C ALA A 9 41.80 -47.32 -1.87
N ALA A 10 41.60 -46.74 -0.70
CA ALA A 10 40.28 -46.17 -0.33
C ALA A 10 40.15 -44.78 -0.95
N ALA A 11 39.30 -44.65 -1.95
CA ALA A 11 38.91 -43.37 -2.53
C ALA A 11 37.83 -42.74 -1.64
N ALA A 12 38.20 -41.68 -0.90
CA ALA A 12 37.26 -40.86 -0.15
C ALA A 12 36.56 -39.91 -1.12
N VAL A 13 35.29 -40.17 -1.42
CA VAL A 13 34.44 -39.28 -2.17
C VAL A 13 33.94 -38.17 -1.19
N ILE A 14 34.56 -36.98 -1.26
CA ILE A 14 34.08 -35.81 -0.54
C ILE A 14 32.92 -35.25 -1.34
N LEU A 15 31.70 -35.51 -0.90
CA LEU A 15 30.47 -34.92 -1.42
C LEU A 15 30.37 -33.50 -0.86
N LEU A 16 30.83 -32.52 -1.62
CA LEU A 16 30.61 -31.08 -1.33
C LEU A 16 29.13 -30.80 -1.55
N LEU A 17 28.34 -30.83 -0.47
CA LEU A 17 27.02 -30.25 -0.41
C LEU A 17 27.17 -28.73 -0.56
N HIS A 18 27.00 -28.21 -1.78
CA HIS A 18 26.73 -26.80 -2.00
C HIS A 18 25.30 -26.57 -1.52
N VAL A 19 25.17 -26.13 -0.28
CA VAL A 19 23.95 -25.46 0.18
C VAL A 19 23.92 -24.15 -0.57
N ALA A 20 23.19 -24.11 -1.69
CA ALA A 20 22.81 -22.85 -2.33
C ALA A 20 21.90 -22.14 -1.34
N ASP A 21 22.43 -21.16 -0.63
CA ASP A 21 21.70 -20.21 0.17
C ASP A 21 20.96 -19.30 -0.82
N GLU A 22 19.89 -19.83 -1.44
CA GLU A 22 18.90 -19.03 -2.12
C GLU A 22 18.20 -18.20 -1.05
N THR A 23 18.81 -17.07 -0.67
CA THR A 23 18.09 -16.00 -0.02
C THR A 23 16.95 -15.66 -0.97
N ALA A 24 15.77 -16.21 -0.71
CA ALA A 24 14.56 -15.91 -1.44
C ALA A 24 14.31 -14.40 -1.29
N ARG A 25 14.80 -13.64 -2.27
CA ARG A 25 14.55 -12.21 -2.33
C ARG A 25 13.06 -12.05 -2.47
N ALA A 26 12.42 -11.51 -1.43
CA ALA A 26 10.98 -11.28 -1.46
C ALA A 26 10.62 -10.57 -2.77
N ALA A 27 9.62 -11.09 -3.48
CA ALA A 27 9.20 -10.53 -4.74
C ALA A 27 8.75 -9.08 -4.53
N SER A 28 9.23 -8.16 -5.36
CA SER A 28 8.84 -6.76 -5.26
C SER A 28 7.35 -6.60 -5.58
N LEU A 29 6.62 -5.86 -4.74
CA LEU A 29 5.21 -5.54 -4.90
C LEU A 29 5.07 -4.24 -5.72
N ALA A 30 4.70 -4.34 -6.98
CA ALA A 30 4.36 -3.18 -7.80
C ALA A 30 3.01 -2.61 -7.36
N VAL A 31 3.04 -1.54 -6.56
CA VAL A 31 1.83 -0.96 -5.95
C VAL A 31 0.98 -0.25 -6.99
N GLY A 32 -0.31 -0.57 -6.99
CA GLY A 32 -1.34 0.05 -7.82
C GLY A 32 -2.46 0.66 -6.98
N PHE A 33 -3.02 1.77 -7.48
CA PHE A 33 -4.27 2.36 -7.00
C PHE A 33 -5.19 2.63 -8.18
N SER A 34 -6.48 2.40 -7.98
CA SER A 34 -7.53 2.85 -8.89
C SER A 34 -8.62 3.54 -8.07
N VAL A 35 -8.93 4.76 -8.45
CA VAL A 35 -9.91 5.62 -7.76
C VAL A 35 -10.73 6.34 -8.82
N ALA A 36 -12.02 6.49 -8.58
CA ALA A 36 -12.88 7.30 -9.44
C ALA A 36 -12.45 8.78 -9.42
N THR A 37 -12.75 9.50 -10.48
CA THR A 37 -12.48 10.95 -10.56
C THR A 37 -13.65 11.80 -10.05
N SER A 38 -14.80 11.17 -9.77
CA SER A 38 -15.99 11.83 -9.24
C SER A 38 -16.67 10.93 -8.22
N PHE A 39 -17.18 11.55 -7.15
CA PHE A 39 -17.86 10.87 -6.05
C PHE A 39 -19.16 11.60 -5.73
N ASP A 40 -20.19 10.82 -5.39
CA ASP A 40 -21.48 11.32 -4.94
C ASP A 40 -21.48 11.38 -3.41
N GLY A 41 -20.96 12.50 -2.88
CA GLY A 41 -20.81 12.71 -1.45
C GLY A 41 -19.40 12.48 -0.90
N PRO A 42 -19.23 12.49 0.42
CA PRO A 42 -17.93 12.56 1.10
C PRO A 42 -17.25 11.20 1.31
N VAL A 43 -17.67 10.14 0.63
CA VAL A 43 -17.09 8.81 0.73
C VAL A 43 -16.17 8.56 -0.47
N ILE A 44 -14.90 8.30 -0.21
CA ILE A 44 -13.90 7.98 -1.22
C ILE A 44 -13.63 6.48 -1.17
N GLU A 45 -13.93 5.80 -2.28
CA GLU A 45 -13.65 4.39 -2.46
C GLU A 45 -12.57 4.19 -3.52
N GLY A 46 -11.75 3.16 -3.31
CA GLY A 46 -10.74 2.78 -4.29
C GLY A 46 -10.30 1.34 -4.15
N THR A 47 -9.51 0.91 -5.13
CA THR A 47 -8.85 -0.40 -5.11
C THR A 47 -7.35 -0.24 -4.99
N THR A 48 -6.70 -1.24 -4.43
CA THR A 48 -5.25 -1.34 -4.26
C THR A 48 -4.86 -2.80 -4.21
N ASN A 49 -3.61 -3.09 -4.56
CA ASN A 49 -3.01 -4.40 -4.36
C ASN A 49 -2.09 -4.46 -3.13
N LEU A 50 -2.19 -3.47 -2.23
CA LEU A 50 -1.55 -3.57 -0.92
C LEU A 50 -2.11 -4.77 -0.15
N PRO A 51 -1.33 -5.38 0.73
CA PRO A 51 -1.80 -6.49 1.58
C PRO A 51 -3.01 -6.10 2.41
N ASP A 52 -3.85 -7.07 2.74
CA ASP A 52 -4.95 -6.87 3.68
C ASP A 52 -4.42 -6.33 5.03
N HIS A 53 -5.16 -5.43 5.61
CA HIS A 53 -4.82 -4.67 6.82
C HIS A 53 -3.73 -3.61 6.64
N ALA A 54 -3.18 -3.39 5.45
CA ALA A 54 -2.30 -2.25 5.21
C ALA A 54 -3.02 -0.94 5.54
N ILE A 55 -2.35 -0.05 6.24
CA ILE A 55 -2.88 1.27 6.60
C ILE A 55 -2.78 2.19 5.37
N VAL A 56 -3.90 2.79 5.01
CA VAL A 56 -4.00 3.73 3.89
C VAL A 56 -4.44 5.08 4.43
N GLY A 57 -3.60 6.09 4.30
CA GLY A 57 -3.98 7.47 4.52
C GLY A 57 -4.69 8.02 3.29
N VAL A 58 -5.79 8.72 3.49
CA VAL A 58 -6.55 9.40 2.44
C VAL A 58 -6.79 10.83 2.87
N ALA A 59 -6.43 11.80 2.01
CA ALA A 59 -6.68 13.21 2.28
C ALA A 59 -7.30 13.89 1.07
N LEU A 60 -8.20 14.80 1.36
CA LEU A 60 -8.80 15.74 0.42
C LEU A 60 -8.30 17.14 0.77
N THR A 61 -7.82 17.91 -0.21
CA THR A 61 -7.43 19.30 -0.06
C THR A 61 -8.17 20.14 -1.10
N CYS A 62 -8.85 21.20 -0.68
CA CYS A 62 -9.61 22.07 -1.58
C CYS A 62 -8.71 22.72 -2.61
N GLN A 63 -9.18 22.75 -3.87
CA GLN A 63 -8.46 23.37 -4.97
C GLN A 63 -8.98 24.76 -5.33
N THR A 64 -10.24 25.08 -4.97
CA THR A 64 -10.85 26.36 -5.38
C THR A 64 -11.62 27.01 -4.23
N PRO A 65 -11.20 28.18 -3.74
CA PRO A 65 -9.84 28.72 -3.83
C PRO A 65 -8.85 27.84 -3.08
N PRO A 66 -7.59 27.83 -3.44
CA PRO A 66 -6.59 27.05 -2.71
C PRO A 66 -6.58 27.47 -1.24
N ASN A 67 -7.00 26.59 -0.37
CA ASN A 67 -7.03 26.84 1.06
C ASN A 67 -6.40 25.65 1.79
N PRO A 68 -5.17 25.77 2.29
CA PRO A 68 -4.49 24.70 2.98
C PRO A 68 -5.20 24.24 4.26
N ASN A 69 -6.09 25.07 4.80
CA ASN A 69 -6.91 24.75 5.97
C ASN A 69 -8.26 24.11 5.59
N CYS A 70 -8.54 23.99 4.30
CA CYS A 70 -9.73 23.33 3.80
C CYS A 70 -9.37 21.92 3.36
N GLY A 71 -9.89 20.93 4.04
CA GLY A 71 -9.68 19.54 3.68
C GLY A 71 -10.02 18.60 4.81
N ALA A 72 -9.91 17.33 4.51
CA ALA A 72 -10.17 16.27 5.46
C ALA A 72 -9.10 15.17 5.29
N ARG A 73 -8.81 14.45 6.37
CA ARG A 73 -7.89 13.33 6.38
C ARG A 73 -8.52 12.16 7.14
N ASN A 74 -8.35 10.98 6.60
CA ASN A 74 -8.75 9.75 7.25
C ASN A 74 -7.66 8.69 7.09
N TYR A 75 -7.59 7.74 8.04
CA TYR A 75 -6.77 6.54 7.95
C TYR A 75 -7.70 5.35 7.97
N VAL A 76 -7.56 4.51 6.97
CA VAL A 76 -8.37 3.30 6.77
C VAL A 76 -7.45 2.11 6.55
N THR A 77 -8.01 0.91 6.53
CA THR A 77 -7.26 -0.30 6.21
C THR A 77 -7.71 -0.88 4.87
N ALA A 78 -6.76 -1.35 4.07
CA ALA A 78 -7.07 -2.15 2.89
C ALA A 78 -7.67 -3.49 3.31
N ARG A 79 -8.72 -3.93 2.61
CA ARG A 79 -9.37 -5.24 2.78
C ARG A 79 -9.85 -5.76 1.44
N ASN A 80 -9.49 -6.99 1.10
CA ASN A 80 -9.87 -7.63 -0.17
C ASN A 80 -9.57 -6.74 -1.39
N GLY A 81 -8.42 -6.09 -1.39
CA GLY A 81 -8.00 -5.19 -2.48
C GLY A 81 -8.77 -3.87 -2.56
N ARG A 82 -9.49 -3.45 -1.52
CA ARG A 82 -10.29 -2.20 -1.48
C ARG A 82 -9.99 -1.39 -0.23
N PHE A 83 -10.25 -0.09 -0.31
CA PHE A 83 -10.31 0.81 0.84
C PHE A 83 -11.50 1.76 0.69
N VAL A 84 -12.04 2.20 1.82
CA VAL A 84 -13.16 3.15 1.90
C VAL A 84 -12.84 4.18 2.97
N ALA A 85 -12.78 5.45 2.58
CA ALA A 85 -12.55 6.57 3.47
C ALA A 85 -13.82 7.44 3.54
N ASP A 86 -14.50 7.41 4.67
CA ASP A 86 -15.68 8.22 4.93
C ASP A 86 -15.29 9.52 5.65
N PHE A 87 -15.63 10.64 5.04
CA PHE A 87 -15.38 11.98 5.56
C PHE A 87 -16.65 12.68 6.05
N SER A 88 -17.78 11.99 6.16
CA SER A 88 -19.04 12.57 6.63
C SER A 88 -18.95 13.16 8.04
N ALA A 89 -18.10 12.58 8.89
CA ALA A 89 -17.82 13.07 10.25
C ALA A 89 -16.71 14.12 10.35
N ALA A 90 -16.14 14.59 9.21
CA ALA A 90 -15.08 15.59 9.24
C ALA A 90 -15.59 16.91 9.83
N ALA A 91 -14.85 17.50 10.78
CA ALA A 91 -15.26 18.67 11.57
C ALA A 91 -15.70 19.89 10.74
N TRP A 92 -15.14 20.00 9.52
CA TRP A 92 -15.47 21.10 8.58
C TRP A 92 -16.39 20.65 7.45
N GLY A 93 -16.77 19.38 7.41
CA GLY A 93 -17.53 18.76 6.33
C GLY A 93 -16.77 18.80 4.99
N VAL A 94 -16.93 17.78 4.17
CA VAL A 94 -16.50 17.81 2.78
C VAL A 94 -17.66 18.33 1.94
N LYS A 95 -17.49 19.52 1.35
CA LYS A 95 -18.52 20.18 0.52
C LYS A 95 -18.35 19.76 -0.95
N PRO A 96 -19.41 19.85 -1.76
CA PRO A 96 -19.27 19.70 -3.21
C PRO A 96 -18.21 20.64 -3.77
N GLY A 97 -17.37 20.13 -4.66
CA GLY A 97 -16.26 20.90 -5.23
C GLY A 97 -15.12 20.05 -5.77
N GLN A 98 -14.06 20.74 -6.19
CA GLN A 98 -12.83 20.10 -6.68
C GLN A 98 -11.79 19.99 -5.57
N TYR A 99 -11.18 18.82 -5.48
CA TYR A 99 -10.20 18.48 -4.47
C TYR A 99 -8.97 17.84 -5.09
N GLN A 100 -7.82 18.08 -4.48
CA GLN A 100 -6.69 17.19 -4.63
C GLN A 100 -6.88 16.01 -3.67
N LEU A 101 -6.96 14.81 -4.21
CA LEU A 101 -6.94 13.57 -3.48
C LEU A 101 -5.49 13.12 -3.34
N ARG A 102 -5.07 12.85 -2.12
CA ARG A 102 -3.79 12.22 -1.80
C ARG A 102 -4.04 10.91 -1.06
N ILE A 103 -3.46 9.83 -1.56
CA ILE A 103 -3.48 8.51 -0.92
C ILE A 103 -2.03 8.12 -0.64
N TRP A 104 -1.73 7.65 0.56
CA TRP A 104 -0.38 7.24 0.93
C TRP A 104 -0.38 6.09 1.92
N THR A 105 0.75 5.39 2.00
CA THR A 105 1.02 4.48 3.12
C THR A 105 1.84 5.21 4.19
N PRO A 106 1.65 4.91 5.48
CA PRO A 106 2.58 5.35 6.51
C PRO A 106 3.93 4.64 6.36
N ALA A 107 4.84 4.93 7.28
CA ALA A 107 6.10 4.20 7.40
C ALA A 107 5.84 2.71 7.65
N ALA A 108 6.58 1.83 6.99
CA ALA A 108 6.40 0.39 7.13
C ALA A 108 6.52 -0.09 8.59
N SER A 109 7.31 0.61 9.41
CA SER A 109 7.52 0.30 10.84
C SER A 109 6.26 0.44 11.70
N ILE A 110 5.21 1.12 11.23
CA ILE A 110 3.93 1.26 11.95
C ILE A 110 2.81 0.42 11.34
N GLU A 111 3.10 -0.29 10.26
CA GLU A 111 2.20 -1.27 9.66
C GLU A 111 2.09 -2.54 10.52
N PRO A 112 0.99 -3.28 10.46
CA PRO A 112 0.89 -4.59 11.09
C PRO A 112 2.00 -5.56 10.63
N ALA A 113 2.43 -6.48 11.50
CA ALA A 113 3.48 -7.42 11.20
C ALA A 113 3.20 -8.28 9.94
N SER A 114 1.94 -8.62 9.69
CA SER A 114 1.51 -9.34 8.47
C SER A 114 1.74 -8.52 7.20
N VAL A 115 1.56 -7.21 7.26
CA VAL A 115 1.83 -6.28 6.17
C VAL A 115 3.34 -6.13 5.97
N GLN A 116 4.09 -5.92 7.07
CA GLN A 116 5.56 -5.81 7.02
C GLN A 116 6.22 -7.05 6.41
N ALA A 117 5.68 -8.25 6.67
CA ALA A 117 6.17 -9.49 6.07
C ALA A 117 6.12 -9.48 4.53
N VAL A 118 5.20 -8.70 3.94
CA VAL A 118 5.06 -8.58 2.47
C VAL A 118 5.85 -7.40 1.94
N ILE A 119 5.65 -6.21 2.53
CA ILE A 119 6.24 -4.96 2.01
C ILE A 119 7.69 -4.74 2.47
N GLY A 120 8.17 -5.49 3.44
CA GLY A 120 9.46 -5.28 4.11
C GLY A 120 9.36 -4.37 5.32
N GLN A 121 10.32 -4.46 6.25
CA GLN A 121 10.32 -3.66 7.49
C GLN A 121 10.50 -2.17 7.25
N HIS A 122 11.12 -1.81 6.12
CA HIS A 122 11.32 -0.42 5.70
C HIS A 122 10.61 -0.09 4.39
N GLY A 123 9.73 -0.98 3.90
CA GLY A 123 9.05 -0.86 2.62
C GLY A 123 9.93 -1.22 1.42
N GLU A 124 11.04 -1.92 1.63
CA GLU A 124 12.05 -2.26 0.61
C GLU A 124 11.52 -3.16 -0.50
N ASN A 125 10.41 -3.87 -0.26
CA ASN A 125 9.76 -4.69 -1.28
C ASN A 125 8.71 -3.91 -2.11
N LEU A 126 8.43 -2.65 -1.77
CA LEU A 126 7.52 -1.81 -2.54
C LEU A 126 8.20 -1.34 -3.83
N ALA A 127 7.47 -1.38 -4.95
CA ALA A 127 7.93 -0.96 -6.26
C ALA A 127 6.84 -0.23 -7.03
N GLY A 128 7.22 0.40 -8.15
CA GLY A 128 6.29 1.05 -9.07
C GLY A 128 6.31 2.57 -8.99
N LYS A 129 5.48 3.20 -9.83
CA LYS A 129 5.49 4.67 -10.06
C LYS A 129 5.04 5.52 -8.87
N TYR A 130 4.38 4.91 -7.89
CA TYR A 130 3.88 5.61 -6.70
C TYR A 130 4.83 5.49 -5.51
N VAL A 131 5.91 4.75 -5.66
CA VAL A 131 6.89 4.51 -4.59
C VAL A 131 7.85 5.68 -4.49
N LYS A 132 8.08 6.15 -3.27
CA LYS A 132 8.93 7.29 -2.95
C LYS A 132 9.80 6.99 -1.72
N PRO A 133 10.95 7.67 -1.57
CA PRO A 133 11.67 7.67 -0.31
C PRO A 133 10.77 8.18 0.83
N GLY A 134 10.81 7.50 1.97
CA GLY A 134 10.16 7.96 3.20
C GLY A 134 10.93 9.08 3.88
N LEU A 135 10.45 9.50 5.04
CA LEU A 135 11.11 10.57 5.83
C LEU A 135 12.42 10.11 6.47
N ARG A 136 12.57 8.83 6.76
CA ARG A 136 13.79 8.27 7.33
C ARG A 136 14.66 7.67 6.24
N LYS A 137 15.97 7.73 6.44
CA LYS A 137 16.94 7.13 5.51
C LYS A 137 16.67 5.62 5.35
N GLY A 138 16.53 5.17 4.11
CA GLY A 138 16.29 3.76 3.78
C GLY A 138 14.81 3.33 3.86
N GLU A 139 13.92 4.22 4.27
CA GLU A 139 12.49 3.97 4.29
C GLU A 139 11.86 4.23 2.91
N THR A 140 10.89 3.42 2.57
CA THR A 140 10.12 3.54 1.33
C THR A 140 8.63 3.62 1.67
N VAL A 141 7.92 4.54 1.04
CA VAL A 141 6.48 4.75 1.19
C VAL A 141 5.82 4.84 -0.17
N VAL A 142 4.51 4.75 -0.19
CA VAL A 142 3.71 4.92 -1.41
C VAL A 142 2.93 6.23 -1.33
N GLU A 143 2.85 6.96 -2.43
CA GLU A 143 2.02 8.16 -2.55
C GLU A 143 1.40 8.26 -3.94
N PHE A 144 0.08 8.35 -3.96
CA PHE A 144 -0.73 8.61 -5.14
C PHE A 144 -1.42 9.97 -4.98
N VAL A 145 -1.40 10.78 -6.02
CA VAL A 145 -2.06 12.09 -6.04
C VAL A 145 -2.89 12.19 -7.31
N SER A 146 -4.14 12.65 -7.17
CA SER A 146 -5.07 12.87 -8.28
C SER A 146 -5.97 14.07 -7.99
N GLN A 147 -6.67 14.56 -9.01
CA GLN A 147 -7.75 15.51 -8.89
C GLN A 147 -9.08 14.75 -8.87
N VAL A 148 -9.98 15.14 -7.98
CA VAL A 148 -11.31 14.53 -7.87
C VAL A 148 -12.38 15.60 -7.70
N THR A 149 -13.59 15.28 -8.12
CA THR A 149 -14.78 16.10 -7.91
C THR A 149 -15.70 15.42 -6.91
N ILE A 150 -16.13 16.13 -5.89
CA ILE A 150 -17.18 15.69 -4.98
C ILE A 150 -18.48 16.38 -5.43
N ALA A 151 -19.46 15.61 -5.85
CA ALA A 151 -20.78 16.09 -6.19
C ALA A 151 -21.63 16.31 -4.93
N LYS A 152 -22.70 17.09 -5.05
CA LYS A 152 -23.73 17.18 -4.01
C LYS A 152 -24.46 15.83 -4.00
N GLY A 153 -24.42 15.13 -2.87
CA GLY A 153 -25.13 13.86 -2.71
C GLY A 153 -26.60 14.03 -3.12
N SER A 154 -27.14 13.08 -3.84
CA SER A 154 -28.55 13.05 -4.18
C SER A 154 -29.34 12.99 -2.88
N GLU A 155 -30.04 14.07 -2.52
CA GLU A 155 -31.03 14.01 -1.46
C GLU A 155 -32.05 12.92 -1.85
N PRO A 156 -32.37 11.96 -0.96
CA PRO A 156 -33.45 11.04 -1.25
C PRO A 156 -34.69 11.89 -1.53
N SER A 157 -35.26 11.75 -2.74
CA SER A 157 -36.49 12.42 -3.11
C SER A 157 -37.52 12.07 -2.05
N SER A 158 -37.89 13.03 -1.20
CA SER A 158 -39.05 12.92 -0.32
C SER A 158 -40.24 12.67 -1.24
N GLN A 159 -40.67 11.40 -1.32
CA GLN A 159 -41.94 11.09 -1.93
C GLN A 159 -43.00 11.80 -1.10
N GLU A 160 -43.48 12.91 -1.63
CA GLU A 160 -44.66 13.61 -1.16
C GLU A 160 -45.84 12.66 -1.34
N ASN A 161 -46.22 11.99 -0.25
CA ASN A 161 -47.47 11.21 -0.18
C ASN A 161 -48.62 12.21 -0.15
N HIS A 162 -49.30 12.34 -1.30
CA HIS A 162 -50.64 12.92 -1.38
C HIS A 162 -51.66 11.86 -1.06
#